data_106916c414ddc1b85a12689b08f81b73
#
_entry.id   106916c414ddc1b85a12689b08f81b73
#
_cell.length_a   1.000
_cell.length_b   1.000
_cell.length_c   1.000
_cell.angle_alpha   90.00
_cell.angle_beta   90.00
_cell.angle_gamma   90.00
#
_symmetry.space_group_name_H-M   'P 1'
#
loop_
_entity.id
_entity.type
_entity.pdbx_description
1 polymer ?
#
loop_
_entity_poly.entity_id
_entity_poly.type
_entity_poly.pdbx_seq_one_letter_code
_entity_poly.pdbx_strand_id
1 'polypeptide(L)'
;MIQAEDFVEAARELGFQRYTGVPCSFLTPFINYVINDDSLSYVSSSNEGDAIATAAGAAIGGERSIAMMQNSGLGNAVSPITSLSYVFRIPMLIITTHRGAPDLADEPQHELMGQITGEMFDAMRIPWETFPSKKKDIVPALKRACEFMEKEQRPYGFIMQKGTVSTHQLKNNRLVATKTTATEKQLFNQDNKPLITRNVALKKIIEHTPVENAVVIATTGFTGRELFAIDDRKNQLYMVGSMGCASSLGLGLALARPDLQIVVIEGDGAALMRMGNFATLGSYGGNNLTHIVLDNEVHDSTGAQATVANNVKFAEIAAACGYSVTYEGNDIELIDQLFNDKNNQGAKFGHLKISAGSIENLPRPDVTPVEVLQRLMQHIGTNF
;
A
#
# COMPACT_ATOMS: atom_id res chain seq x y z
N MET A 1 -9.18 26.86 17.48
CA MET A 1 -8.79 25.44 17.55
C MET A 1 -10.03 24.57 17.58
N ILE A 2 -10.01 23.46 16.87
CA ILE A 2 -11.04 22.41 16.94
C ILE A 2 -10.53 21.26 17.82
N GLN A 3 -11.43 20.37 18.26
CA GLN A 3 -11.06 19.10 18.86
C GLN A 3 -10.81 18.06 17.74
N ALA A 4 -9.94 17.07 17.96
CA ALA A 4 -9.75 15.96 17.02
C ALA A 4 -11.08 15.23 16.73
N GLU A 5 -11.89 15.02 17.78
CA GLU A 5 -13.25 14.48 17.72
C GLU A 5 -14.14 15.21 16.71
N ASP A 6 -14.12 16.55 16.70
CA ASP A 6 -14.98 17.35 15.80
C ASP A 6 -14.76 16.99 14.32
N PHE A 7 -13.51 16.73 13.94
CA PHE A 7 -13.17 16.36 12.55
C PHE A 7 -13.37 14.88 12.30
N VAL A 8 -12.88 14.02 13.19
CA VAL A 8 -12.89 12.57 12.97
C VAL A 8 -14.31 12.02 12.95
N GLU A 9 -15.19 12.51 13.84
CA GLU A 9 -16.59 12.07 13.82
C GLU A 9 -17.34 12.57 12.59
N ALA A 10 -17.11 13.83 12.17
CA ALA A 10 -17.68 14.31 10.91
C ALA A 10 -17.17 13.54 9.68
N ALA A 11 -15.91 13.14 9.68
CA ALA A 11 -15.34 12.28 8.64
C ALA A 11 -15.95 10.87 8.69
N ARG A 12 -16.16 10.30 9.90
CA ARG A 12 -16.81 9.00 10.10
C ARG A 12 -18.24 8.98 9.54
N GLU A 13 -19.02 10.03 9.78
CA GLU A 13 -20.37 10.18 9.21
C GLU A 13 -20.38 10.17 7.67
N LEU A 14 -19.26 10.55 7.05
CA LEU A 14 -19.04 10.50 5.61
C LEU A 14 -18.33 9.20 5.14
N GLY A 15 -18.19 8.22 6.02
CA GLY A 15 -17.68 6.89 5.70
C GLY A 15 -16.16 6.73 5.82
N PHE A 16 -15.42 7.70 6.34
CA PHE A 16 -13.99 7.53 6.57
C PHE A 16 -13.72 6.74 7.86
N GLN A 17 -13.18 5.54 7.70
CA GLN A 17 -12.87 4.65 8.83
C GLN A 17 -11.40 4.19 8.84
N ARG A 18 -10.74 4.22 7.69
CA ARG A 18 -9.35 3.81 7.53
C ARG A 18 -8.42 5.03 7.53
N TYR A 19 -7.50 5.03 8.48
CA TYR A 19 -6.45 6.03 8.56
C TYR A 19 -5.10 5.36 8.38
N THR A 20 -4.20 6.02 7.65
CA THR A 20 -2.84 5.53 7.46
C THR A 20 -1.90 6.72 7.42
N GLY A 21 -0.64 6.53 7.76
CA GLY A 21 0.29 7.66 7.72
C GLY A 21 1.61 7.43 8.42
N VAL A 22 2.44 8.46 8.34
CA VAL A 22 3.67 8.59 9.12
C VAL A 22 3.46 9.68 10.16
N PRO A 23 3.69 9.42 11.45
CA PRO A 23 3.42 10.36 12.52
C PRO A 23 4.16 11.69 12.38
N CYS A 24 3.47 12.79 12.69
CA CYS A 24 4.03 14.14 12.82
C CYS A 24 3.44 14.81 14.07
N SER A 25 4.21 15.67 14.73
CA SER A 25 3.77 16.33 15.97
C SER A 25 2.47 17.12 15.82
N PHE A 26 2.20 17.75 14.66
CA PHE A 26 0.94 18.45 14.42
C PHE A 26 -0.25 17.51 14.25
N LEU A 27 -0.01 16.26 13.81
CA LEU A 27 -1.03 15.24 13.63
C LEU A 27 -1.31 14.43 14.90
N THR A 28 -0.48 14.58 15.94
CA THR A 28 -0.61 13.82 17.19
C THR A 28 -2.05 13.78 17.73
N PRO A 29 -2.81 14.90 17.80
CA PRO A 29 -4.18 14.83 18.32
C PRO A 29 -5.11 13.92 17.52
N PHE A 30 -5.00 13.92 16.19
CA PHE A 30 -5.79 13.03 15.33
C PHE A 30 -5.39 11.57 15.48
N ILE A 31 -4.09 11.30 15.39
CA ILE A 31 -3.56 9.93 15.50
C ILE A 31 -3.96 9.34 16.85
N ASN A 32 -3.82 10.12 17.93
CA ASN A 32 -4.19 9.66 19.27
C ASN A 32 -5.70 9.40 19.39
N TYR A 33 -6.54 10.25 18.78
CA TYR A 33 -7.99 10.06 18.81
C TYR A 33 -8.36 8.76 18.08
N VAL A 34 -7.82 8.55 16.86
CA VAL A 34 -8.09 7.35 16.07
C VAL A 34 -7.60 6.09 16.78
N ILE A 35 -6.40 6.12 17.39
CA ILE A 35 -5.85 4.95 18.12
C ILE A 35 -6.66 4.65 19.39
N ASN A 36 -7.22 5.67 20.05
CA ASN A 36 -8.04 5.49 21.25
C ASN A 36 -9.42 4.87 20.97
N ASP A 37 -9.87 4.86 19.72
CA ASP A 37 -11.17 4.35 19.30
C ASP A 37 -11.03 3.00 18.57
N ASP A 38 -11.55 1.94 19.19
CA ASP A 38 -11.46 0.57 18.67
C ASP A 38 -12.26 0.33 17.37
N SER A 39 -13.18 1.23 17.04
CA SER A 39 -14.00 1.16 15.82
C SER A 39 -13.31 1.83 14.61
N LEU A 40 -12.20 2.54 14.83
CA LEU A 40 -11.39 3.14 13.81
C LEU A 40 -10.09 2.33 13.61
N SER A 41 -9.52 2.43 12.44
CA SER A 41 -8.28 1.74 12.11
C SER A 41 -7.18 2.71 11.70
N TYR A 42 -6.04 2.64 12.37
CA TYR A 42 -4.82 3.38 12.00
C TYR A 42 -3.70 2.41 11.62
N VAL A 43 -3.18 2.57 10.41
CA VAL A 43 -1.99 1.84 9.93
C VAL A 43 -0.80 2.80 9.98
N SER A 44 0.15 2.53 10.89
CA SER A 44 1.42 3.24 10.93
C SER A 44 2.33 2.71 9.83
N SER A 45 2.54 3.52 8.80
CA SER A 45 3.37 3.16 7.65
C SER A 45 4.83 3.51 7.89
N SER A 46 5.73 2.73 7.32
CA SER A 46 7.18 2.99 7.38
C SER A 46 7.64 4.11 6.46
N ASN A 47 6.80 4.49 5.49
CA ASN A 47 7.06 5.53 4.50
C ASN A 47 5.74 6.14 4.02
N GLU A 48 5.72 7.44 3.67
CA GLU A 48 4.50 8.14 3.24
C GLU A 48 3.95 7.60 1.91
N GLY A 49 4.82 7.12 1.03
CA GLY A 49 4.38 6.45 -0.20
C GLY A 49 3.66 5.15 0.06
N ASP A 50 4.07 4.41 1.11
CA ASP A 50 3.37 3.20 1.56
C ASP A 50 2.03 3.54 2.19
N ALA A 51 1.95 4.67 2.91
CA ALA A 51 0.68 5.18 3.44
C ALA A 51 -0.34 5.47 2.32
N ILE A 52 0.09 6.14 1.25
CA ILE A 52 -0.74 6.39 0.06
C ILE A 52 -1.19 5.08 -0.60
N ALA A 53 -0.28 4.13 -0.79
CA ALA A 53 -0.62 2.86 -1.42
C ALA A 53 -1.56 2.01 -0.55
N THR A 54 -1.39 2.01 0.78
CA THR A 54 -2.32 1.35 1.72
C THR A 54 -3.70 1.99 1.69
N ALA A 55 -3.77 3.34 1.67
CA ALA A 55 -5.03 4.06 1.51
C ALA A 55 -5.72 3.72 0.18
N ALA A 56 -4.94 3.61 -0.91
CA ALA A 56 -5.45 3.21 -2.22
C ALA A 56 -6.03 1.79 -2.20
N GLY A 57 -5.35 0.84 -1.55
CA GLY A 57 -5.84 -0.53 -1.39
C GLY A 57 -7.14 -0.61 -0.60
N ALA A 58 -7.27 0.16 0.48
CA ALA A 58 -8.50 0.27 1.26
C ALA A 58 -9.66 0.83 0.41
N ALA A 59 -9.38 1.86 -0.40
CA ALA A 59 -10.38 2.44 -1.30
C ALA A 59 -10.86 1.42 -2.35
N ILE A 60 -9.96 0.62 -2.94
CA ILE A 60 -10.33 -0.48 -3.85
C ILE A 60 -11.26 -1.48 -3.12
N GLY A 61 -10.99 -1.73 -1.85
CA GLY A 61 -11.83 -2.58 -0.98
C GLY A 61 -13.19 -1.98 -0.61
N GLY A 62 -13.46 -0.72 -1.01
CA GLY A 62 -14.72 -0.02 -0.73
C GLY A 62 -14.70 0.82 0.56
N GLU A 63 -13.55 1.00 1.21
CA GLU A 63 -13.41 1.84 2.41
C GLU A 63 -12.88 3.24 2.06
N ARG A 64 -13.56 4.28 2.50
CA ARG A 64 -13.00 5.64 2.44
C ARG A 64 -11.82 5.77 3.38
N SER A 65 -10.73 6.32 2.90
CA SER A 65 -9.46 6.37 3.62
C SER A 65 -8.87 7.78 3.70
N ILE A 66 -8.14 8.03 4.78
CA ILE A 66 -7.37 9.25 5.01
C ILE A 66 -5.90 8.89 5.16
N ALA A 67 -5.05 9.45 4.31
CA ALA A 67 -3.60 9.39 4.45
C ALA A 67 -3.09 10.65 5.14
N MET A 68 -2.33 10.49 6.23
CA MET A 68 -1.82 11.60 7.04
C MET A 68 -0.30 11.62 7.06
N MET A 69 0.29 12.79 6.84
CA MET A 69 1.75 12.93 6.80
C MET A 69 2.23 14.34 7.09
N GLN A 70 3.51 14.48 7.42
CA GLN A 70 4.17 15.77 7.40
C GLN A 70 4.34 16.25 5.96
N ASN A 71 4.33 17.55 5.71
CA ASN A 71 4.53 18.09 4.35
C ASN A 71 5.86 17.66 3.71
N SER A 72 6.93 17.47 4.47
CA SER A 72 8.18 16.89 3.94
C SER A 72 7.99 15.48 3.38
N GLY A 73 7.05 14.72 3.90
CA GLY A 73 6.69 13.38 3.43
C GLY A 73 6.01 13.36 2.06
N LEU A 74 5.49 14.50 1.57
CA LEU A 74 4.95 14.58 0.21
C LEU A 74 5.97 14.16 -0.84
N GLY A 75 7.27 14.43 -0.63
CA GLY A 75 8.32 13.97 -1.53
C GLY A 75 8.35 12.45 -1.72
N ASN A 76 8.15 11.69 -0.63
CA ASN A 76 8.06 10.23 -0.67
C ASN A 76 6.75 9.72 -1.29
N ALA A 77 5.71 10.54 -1.23
CA ALA A 77 4.37 10.21 -1.72
C ALA A 77 4.16 10.54 -3.21
N VAL A 78 5.05 11.32 -3.84
CA VAL A 78 4.91 11.75 -5.25
C VAL A 78 4.67 10.56 -6.18
N SER A 79 5.52 9.53 -6.11
CA SER A 79 5.42 8.36 -7.00
C SER A 79 4.07 7.64 -6.88
N PRO A 80 3.60 7.19 -5.71
CA PRO A 80 2.30 6.52 -5.60
C PRO A 80 1.10 7.45 -5.87
N ILE A 81 1.20 8.73 -5.61
CA ILE A 81 0.14 9.68 -5.98
C ILE A 81 0.04 9.78 -7.50
N THR A 82 1.16 9.97 -8.20
CA THR A 82 1.17 10.26 -9.64
C THR A 82 1.09 9.03 -10.52
N SER A 83 1.66 7.90 -10.10
CA SER A 83 1.74 6.67 -10.92
C SER A 83 0.90 5.49 -10.40
N LEU A 84 0.17 5.68 -9.28
CA LEU A 84 -0.86 4.75 -8.81
C LEU A 84 -2.21 5.48 -8.73
N SER A 85 -2.42 6.35 -7.73
CA SER A 85 -3.74 6.97 -7.50
C SER A 85 -4.25 7.78 -8.69
N TYR A 86 -3.39 8.59 -9.32
CA TYR A 86 -3.76 9.38 -10.49
C TYR A 86 -4.08 8.51 -11.71
N VAL A 87 -3.26 7.49 -11.97
CA VAL A 87 -3.35 6.66 -13.19
C VAL A 87 -4.54 5.71 -13.12
N PHE A 88 -4.79 5.11 -11.96
CA PHE A 88 -5.90 4.18 -11.73
C PHE A 88 -7.20 4.87 -11.33
N ARG A 89 -7.18 6.19 -11.09
CA ARG A 89 -8.35 6.94 -10.59
C ARG A 89 -8.83 6.46 -9.24
N ILE A 90 -7.94 6.46 -8.24
CA ILE A 90 -8.25 6.02 -6.88
C ILE A 90 -8.37 7.25 -5.97
N PRO A 91 -9.57 7.55 -5.45
CA PRO A 91 -9.78 8.67 -4.55
C PRO A 91 -9.28 8.36 -3.13
N MET A 92 -8.77 9.37 -2.45
CA MET A 92 -8.48 9.36 -1.01
C MET A 92 -8.32 10.80 -0.50
N LEU A 93 -8.55 10.99 0.79
CA LEU A 93 -8.26 12.27 1.43
C LEU A 93 -6.81 12.26 1.94
N ILE A 94 -6.05 13.28 1.61
CA ILE A 94 -4.67 13.48 2.08
C ILE A 94 -4.65 14.66 3.05
N ILE A 95 -4.23 14.44 4.28
CA ILE A 95 -3.99 15.50 5.26
C ILE A 95 -2.49 15.63 5.45
N THR A 96 -1.94 16.79 5.06
CA THR A 96 -0.54 17.09 5.32
C THR A 96 -0.42 18.28 6.27
N THR A 97 0.62 18.27 7.10
CA THR A 97 0.91 19.41 7.97
C THR A 97 1.59 20.52 7.19
N HIS A 98 1.53 21.76 7.70
CA HIS A 98 2.24 22.89 7.13
C HIS A 98 3.41 23.28 8.04
N ARG A 99 4.41 22.37 8.17
CA ARG A 99 5.67 22.69 8.85
C ARG A 99 6.46 23.69 8.00
N GLY A 100 7.11 24.64 8.64
CA GLY A 100 7.85 25.71 7.95
C GLY A 100 6.97 26.70 7.19
N ALA A 101 5.68 26.84 7.55
CA ALA A 101 4.81 27.84 6.93
C ALA A 101 5.44 29.23 7.00
N PRO A 102 5.28 30.09 5.97
CA PRO A 102 5.75 31.46 6.01
C PRO A 102 5.29 32.18 7.29
N ASP A 103 6.15 33.00 7.86
CA ASP A 103 5.90 33.77 9.10
C ASP A 103 5.76 32.94 10.38
N LEU A 104 6.03 31.63 10.32
CA LEU A 104 6.01 30.76 11.48
C LEU A 104 7.42 30.25 11.80
N ALA A 105 7.90 30.51 13.02
CA ALA A 105 9.17 29.92 13.46
C ALA A 105 9.04 28.38 13.54
N ASP A 106 9.88 27.68 12.81
CA ASP A 106 9.97 26.23 12.79
C ASP A 106 11.43 25.81 12.59
N GLU A 107 11.71 24.50 12.58
CA GLU A 107 13.04 23.94 12.40
C GLU A 107 13.56 24.19 10.97
N PRO A 108 14.88 24.44 10.77
CA PRO A 108 15.44 24.84 9.47
C PRO A 108 15.12 23.88 8.32
N GLN A 109 15.02 22.58 8.58
CA GLN A 109 14.73 21.56 7.56
C GLN A 109 13.30 21.68 6.98
N HIS A 110 12.44 22.48 7.56
CA HIS A 110 11.07 22.69 7.07
C HIS A 110 10.92 23.93 6.18
N GLU A 111 11.93 24.79 6.09
CA GLU A 111 11.87 26.08 5.42
C GLU A 111 11.36 25.98 3.99
N LEU A 112 12.03 25.19 3.13
CA LEU A 112 11.61 25.05 1.74
C LEU A 112 10.25 24.37 1.60
N MET A 113 10.04 23.29 2.33
CA MET A 113 8.77 22.56 2.25
C MET A 113 7.59 23.40 2.72
N GLY A 114 7.78 24.27 3.70
CA GLY A 114 6.75 25.22 4.12
C GLY A 114 6.33 26.17 3.01
N GLN A 115 7.27 26.62 2.19
CA GLN A 115 7.02 27.52 1.06
C GLN A 115 6.30 26.80 -0.09
N ILE A 116 6.69 25.57 -0.43
CA ILE A 116 6.24 24.86 -1.63
C ILE A 116 5.16 23.80 -1.40
N THR A 117 4.62 23.64 -0.19
CA THR A 117 3.64 22.59 0.11
C THR A 117 2.43 22.62 -0.83
N GLY A 118 1.84 23.82 -1.06
CA GLY A 118 0.74 24.01 -1.99
C GLY A 118 1.16 23.72 -3.44
N GLU A 119 2.31 24.22 -3.86
CA GLU A 119 2.86 24.01 -5.20
C GLU A 119 3.10 22.53 -5.51
N MET A 120 3.48 21.73 -4.51
CA MET A 120 3.61 20.28 -4.68
C MET A 120 2.27 19.60 -4.95
N PHE A 121 1.20 19.99 -4.28
CA PHE A 121 -0.15 19.52 -4.61
C PHE A 121 -0.55 19.94 -6.03
N ASP A 122 -0.30 21.20 -6.39
CA ASP A 122 -0.61 21.72 -7.72
C ASP A 122 0.19 20.98 -8.81
N ALA A 123 1.48 20.71 -8.59
CA ALA A 123 2.31 19.94 -9.51
C ALA A 123 1.78 18.51 -9.72
N MET A 124 1.23 17.88 -8.68
CA MET A 124 0.58 16.56 -8.75
C MET A 124 -0.89 16.65 -9.21
N ARG A 125 -1.39 17.86 -9.49
CA ARG A 125 -2.79 18.12 -9.91
C ARG A 125 -3.82 17.61 -8.89
N ILE A 126 -3.50 17.75 -7.60
CA ILE A 126 -4.40 17.47 -6.50
C ILE A 126 -4.99 18.80 -6.02
N PRO A 127 -6.30 19.01 -6.09
CA PRO A 127 -6.92 20.17 -5.47
C PRO A 127 -6.75 20.08 -3.96
N TRP A 128 -6.52 21.23 -3.36
CA TRP A 128 -6.29 21.31 -1.93
C TRP A 128 -6.87 22.57 -1.34
N GLU A 129 -7.12 22.56 -0.04
CA GLU A 129 -7.50 23.74 0.73
C GLU A 129 -6.86 23.69 2.11
N THR A 130 -6.87 24.84 2.80
CA THR A 130 -6.42 24.90 4.19
C THR A 130 -7.36 24.07 5.06
N PHE A 131 -6.79 23.24 5.93
CA PHE A 131 -7.54 22.43 6.88
C PHE A 131 -8.45 23.33 7.77
N PRO A 132 -9.73 22.96 7.99
CA PRO A 132 -10.68 23.80 8.73
C PRO A 132 -10.27 24.00 10.19
N SER A 133 -10.18 25.27 10.62
CA SER A 133 -9.80 25.65 11.99
C SER A 133 -11.00 25.95 12.90
N LYS A 134 -12.22 25.96 12.37
CA LYS A 134 -13.47 26.19 13.09
C LYS A 134 -14.42 25.02 12.88
N LYS A 135 -15.10 24.57 13.93
CA LYS A 135 -16.02 23.43 13.89
C LYS A 135 -17.08 23.55 12.78
N LYS A 136 -17.66 24.73 12.58
CA LYS A 136 -18.69 24.98 11.55
C LYS A 136 -18.20 24.78 10.12
N ASP A 137 -16.88 24.84 9.87
CA ASP A 137 -16.29 24.76 8.53
C ASP A 137 -15.88 23.31 8.18
N ILE A 138 -15.89 22.39 9.14
CA ILE A 138 -15.44 20.99 8.96
C ILE A 138 -16.31 20.26 7.95
N VAL A 139 -17.61 20.15 8.22
CA VAL A 139 -18.54 19.41 7.35
C VAL A 139 -18.59 19.99 5.94
N PRO A 140 -18.65 21.34 5.74
CA PRO A 140 -18.56 21.91 4.39
C PRO A 140 -17.26 21.55 3.65
N ALA A 141 -16.10 21.58 4.33
CA ALA A 141 -14.82 21.20 3.71
C ALA A 141 -14.79 19.72 3.33
N LEU A 142 -15.19 18.84 4.23
CA LEU A 142 -15.27 17.41 3.96
C LEU A 142 -16.23 17.08 2.81
N LYS A 143 -17.38 17.76 2.72
CA LYS A 143 -18.31 17.57 1.60
C LYS A 143 -17.70 17.98 0.27
N ARG A 144 -17.02 19.13 0.18
CA ARG A 144 -16.31 19.52 -1.06
C ARG A 144 -15.28 18.48 -1.47
N ALA A 145 -14.51 17.98 -0.49
CA ALA A 145 -13.53 16.91 -0.76
C ALA A 145 -14.22 15.63 -1.27
N CYS A 146 -15.30 15.20 -0.64
CA CYS A 146 -16.06 14.02 -1.08
C CYS A 146 -16.65 14.21 -2.47
N GLU A 147 -17.31 15.33 -2.75
CA GLU A 147 -17.88 15.65 -4.06
C GLU A 147 -16.82 15.61 -5.18
N PHE A 148 -15.63 16.17 -4.91
CA PHE A 148 -14.53 16.09 -5.87
C PHE A 148 -14.05 14.65 -6.05
N MET A 149 -13.80 13.93 -4.97
CA MET A 149 -13.31 12.55 -5.00
C MET A 149 -14.29 11.61 -5.71
N GLU A 150 -15.58 11.75 -5.47
CA GLU A 150 -16.63 10.97 -6.15
C GLU A 150 -16.71 11.27 -7.65
N LYS A 151 -16.65 12.57 -8.00
CA LYS A 151 -16.78 13.00 -9.39
C LYS A 151 -15.55 12.70 -10.24
N GLU A 152 -14.36 13.03 -9.71
CA GLU A 152 -13.12 12.98 -10.47
C GLU A 152 -12.32 11.70 -10.22
N GLN A 153 -12.68 10.95 -9.16
CA GLN A 153 -11.99 9.73 -8.70
C GLN A 153 -10.48 9.97 -8.54
N ARG A 154 -10.15 11.02 -7.78
CA ARG A 154 -8.77 11.45 -7.52
C ARG A 154 -8.62 11.89 -6.07
N PRO A 155 -7.38 11.90 -5.55
CA PRO A 155 -7.11 12.42 -4.21
C PRO A 155 -7.49 13.88 -4.06
N TYR A 156 -7.84 14.27 -2.82
CA TYR A 156 -8.05 15.64 -2.38
C TYR A 156 -7.16 15.95 -1.18
N GLY A 157 -6.64 17.17 -1.07
CA GLY A 157 -5.68 17.58 -0.06
C GLY A 157 -6.21 18.57 0.97
N PHE A 158 -5.85 18.38 2.25
CA PHE A 158 -5.93 19.41 3.28
C PHE A 158 -4.53 19.74 3.81
N ILE A 159 -4.20 21.04 3.90
CA ILE A 159 -2.95 21.52 4.49
C ILE A 159 -3.26 22.09 5.88
N MET A 160 -2.77 21.41 6.92
CA MET A 160 -3.09 21.72 8.32
C MET A 160 -2.03 22.62 8.95
N GLN A 161 -2.48 23.79 9.42
CA GLN A 161 -1.65 24.76 10.09
C GLN A 161 -1.36 24.36 11.55
N LYS A 162 -0.23 24.83 12.08
CA LYS A 162 0.14 24.67 13.49
C LYS A 162 -0.97 25.19 14.41
N GLY A 163 -1.29 24.44 15.45
CA GLY A 163 -2.28 24.86 16.45
C GLY A 163 -3.73 24.84 15.98
N THR A 164 -4.03 24.20 14.83
CA THR A 164 -5.42 24.06 14.36
C THR A 164 -6.24 23.15 15.25
N VAL A 165 -5.63 22.09 15.77
CA VAL A 165 -6.27 21.05 16.59
C VAL A 165 -5.75 21.07 18.02
N SER A 166 -6.66 21.02 18.99
CA SER A 166 -6.31 20.93 20.41
C SER A 166 -5.67 19.59 20.75
N THR A 167 -4.84 19.58 21.78
CA THR A 167 -4.17 18.36 22.25
C THR A 167 -5.18 17.28 22.62
N HIS A 168 -4.90 16.05 22.20
CA HIS A 168 -5.63 14.86 22.61
C HIS A 168 -4.61 13.81 23.10
N GLN A 169 -4.82 13.30 24.33
CA GLN A 169 -3.88 12.38 24.93
C GLN A 169 -4.08 10.95 24.42
N LEU A 170 -2.98 10.24 24.18
CA LEU A 170 -3.01 8.81 23.92
C LEU A 170 -3.36 8.08 25.25
N LYS A 171 -4.50 7.40 25.26
CA LYS A 171 -5.00 6.66 26.42
C LYS A 171 -4.59 5.19 26.38
N ASN A 172 -4.55 4.63 25.19
CA ASN A 172 -4.22 3.23 24.95
C ASN A 172 -2.83 3.16 24.32
N ASN A 173 -1.84 2.75 25.11
CA ASN A 173 -0.51 2.45 24.59
C ASN A 173 -0.53 1.04 23.94
N ARG A 174 -1.48 0.81 23.04
CA ARG A 174 -1.59 -0.46 22.32
C ARG A 174 -0.42 -0.56 21.36
N LEU A 175 0.36 -1.61 21.50
CA LEU A 175 1.09 -2.15 20.37
C LEU A 175 0.02 -2.62 19.38
N VAL A 176 -0.20 -1.82 18.33
CA VAL A 176 -1.21 -2.07 17.29
C VAL A 176 -0.86 -3.31 16.47
N ALA A 177 0.35 -3.80 16.63
CA ALA A 177 0.89 -4.95 15.95
C ALA A 177 0.79 -6.20 16.80
N THR A 178 0.09 -7.19 16.32
CA THR A 178 0.15 -8.54 16.90
C THR A 178 1.53 -9.11 16.65
N LYS A 179 2.34 -9.26 17.70
CA LYS A 179 3.62 -9.94 17.56
C LYS A 179 3.35 -11.43 17.31
N THR A 180 3.58 -11.88 16.10
CA THR A 180 3.58 -13.32 15.80
C THR A 180 4.69 -14.00 16.56
N THR A 181 4.37 -15.05 17.31
CA THR A 181 5.29 -15.69 18.24
C THR A 181 6.11 -16.82 17.65
N ALA A 182 5.76 -17.28 16.47
CA ALA A 182 6.50 -18.36 15.81
C ALA A 182 6.46 -18.15 14.29
N THR A 183 7.61 -17.83 13.73
CA THR A 183 7.79 -17.81 12.29
C THR A 183 8.53 -19.08 11.89
N GLU A 184 7.88 -19.93 11.10
CA GLU A 184 8.56 -21.06 10.48
C GLU A 184 9.25 -20.61 9.22
N LYS A 185 10.55 -20.91 9.10
CA LYS A 185 11.29 -20.78 7.85
C LYS A 185 11.42 -22.19 7.24
N GLN A 186 10.84 -22.36 6.06
CA GLN A 186 10.95 -23.60 5.33
C GLN A 186 11.77 -23.36 4.06
N LEU A 187 12.68 -24.27 3.77
CA LEU A 187 13.57 -24.22 2.62
C LEU A 187 13.16 -25.29 1.62
N PHE A 188 12.98 -24.88 0.38
CA PHE A 188 12.65 -25.74 -0.76
C PHE A 188 13.73 -25.55 -1.84
N ASN A 189 14.82 -26.28 -1.70
CA ASN A 189 15.93 -26.22 -2.65
C ASN A 189 16.02 -27.50 -3.44
N GLN A 190 16.13 -27.37 -4.76
CA GLN A 190 16.51 -28.48 -5.64
C GLN A 190 17.93 -28.24 -6.14
N ASP A 191 18.85 -29.10 -5.71
CA ASP A 191 20.23 -29.07 -6.19
C ASP A 191 20.27 -29.55 -7.65
N ASN A 192 21.10 -28.87 -8.46
CA ASN A 192 21.38 -29.24 -9.86
C ASN A 192 20.21 -29.20 -10.87
N LYS A 193 19.07 -28.57 -10.54
CA LYS A 193 18.02 -28.28 -11.52
C LYS A 193 18.10 -26.82 -12.01
N PRO A 194 17.79 -26.58 -13.29
CA PRO A 194 17.65 -25.23 -13.80
C PRO A 194 16.56 -24.45 -13.02
N LEU A 195 16.79 -23.18 -12.76
CA LEU A 195 15.75 -22.33 -12.18
C LEU A 195 14.55 -22.25 -13.12
N ILE A 196 13.36 -22.26 -12.54
CA ILE A 196 12.12 -22.07 -13.29
C ILE A 196 11.99 -20.62 -13.78
N THR A 197 11.23 -20.41 -14.83
CA THR A 197 10.94 -19.07 -15.34
C THR A 197 9.83 -18.40 -14.54
N ARG A 198 9.76 -17.06 -14.63
CA ARG A 198 8.64 -16.27 -14.08
C ARG A 198 7.29 -16.78 -14.58
N ASN A 199 7.21 -17.11 -15.86
CA ASN A 199 5.99 -17.63 -16.48
C ASN A 199 5.49 -18.91 -15.82
N VAL A 200 6.38 -19.84 -15.52
CA VAL A 200 6.05 -21.10 -14.82
C VAL A 200 5.56 -20.82 -13.39
N ALA A 201 6.25 -19.93 -12.66
CA ALA A 201 5.84 -19.53 -11.32
C ALA A 201 4.45 -18.85 -11.31
N LEU A 202 4.20 -17.93 -12.25
CA LEU A 202 2.91 -17.24 -12.36
C LEU A 202 1.75 -18.20 -12.70
N LYS A 203 1.95 -19.16 -13.60
CA LYS A 203 0.95 -20.20 -13.89
C LYS A 203 0.59 -20.98 -12.63
N LYS A 204 1.60 -21.34 -11.83
CA LYS A 204 1.37 -22.06 -10.58
C LYS A 204 0.61 -21.22 -9.55
N ILE A 205 0.91 -19.94 -9.44
CA ILE A 205 0.16 -19.02 -8.57
C ILE A 205 -1.31 -18.91 -9.02
N ILE A 206 -1.55 -18.85 -10.33
CA ILE A 206 -2.90 -18.79 -10.91
C ILE A 206 -3.75 -20.02 -10.51
N GLU A 207 -3.16 -21.21 -10.45
CA GLU A 207 -3.84 -22.43 -10.01
C GLU A 207 -4.38 -22.33 -8.59
N HIS A 208 -3.69 -21.59 -7.71
CA HIS A 208 -4.06 -21.39 -6.30
C HIS A 208 -4.90 -20.15 -6.03
N THR A 209 -5.24 -19.36 -7.06
CA THR A 209 -5.98 -18.11 -6.90
C THR A 209 -7.30 -18.14 -7.67
N PRO A 210 -8.30 -18.88 -7.15
CA PRO A 210 -9.62 -18.96 -7.79
C PRO A 210 -10.25 -17.57 -7.91
N VAL A 211 -10.92 -17.34 -9.04
CA VAL A 211 -11.46 -16.02 -9.40
C VAL A 211 -12.48 -15.53 -8.39
N GLU A 212 -13.21 -16.43 -7.76
CA GLU A 212 -14.37 -16.14 -6.91
C GLU A 212 -13.98 -15.50 -5.57
N ASN A 213 -12.81 -15.84 -5.01
CA ASN A 213 -12.47 -15.47 -3.65
C ASN A 213 -11.01 -15.01 -3.45
N ALA A 214 -10.26 -14.83 -4.54
CA ALA A 214 -8.89 -14.34 -4.49
C ALA A 214 -8.72 -13.11 -5.38
N VAL A 215 -7.84 -12.19 -4.96
CA VAL A 215 -7.34 -11.06 -5.76
C VAL A 215 -5.85 -11.19 -5.91
N VAL A 216 -5.33 -11.04 -7.12
CA VAL A 216 -3.91 -11.09 -7.44
C VAL A 216 -3.44 -9.71 -7.87
N ILE A 217 -2.47 -9.15 -7.15
CA ILE A 217 -1.84 -7.86 -7.44
C ILE A 217 -0.41 -8.13 -7.93
N ALA A 218 -0.14 -7.84 -9.18
CA ALA A 218 1.20 -7.97 -9.75
C ALA A 218 1.91 -6.62 -9.83
N THR A 219 3.17 -6.59 -9.40
CA THR A 219 4.03 -5.40 -9.49
C THR A 219 4.22 -4.95 -10.94
N THR A 220 4.65 -3.71 -11.11
CA THR A 220 5.01 -3.14 -12.42
C THR A 220 6.12 -3.94 -13.10
N GLY A 221 6.24 -3.82 -14.43
CA GLY A 221 7.25 -4.50 -15.24
C GLY A 221 6.76 -5.81 -15.85
N PHE A 222 7.67 -6.77 -16.00
CA PHE A 222 7.33 -8.02 -16.71
C PHE A 222 6.40 -8.92 -15.91
N THR A 223 6.39 -8.86 -14.59
CA THR A 223 5.49 -9.68 -13.76
C THR A 223 4.02 -9.42 -14.10
N GLY A 224 3.59 -8.17 -14.12
CA GLY A 224 2.20 -7.83 -14.51
C GLY A 224 1.89 -8.16 -15.97
N ARG A 225 2.85 -7.95 -16.87
CA ARG A 225 2.68 -8.24 -18.30
C ARG A 225 2.61 -9.74 -18.59
N GLU A 226 3.42 -10.55 -17.95
CA GLU A 226 3.38 -12.02 -18.11
C GLU A 226 2.10 -12.59 -17.48
N LEU A 227 1.67 -12.07 -16.33
CA LEU A 227 0.41 -12.47 -15.72
C LEU A 227 -0.78 -12.20 -16.65
N PHE A 228 -0.83 -11.00 -17.25
CA PHE A 228 -1.83 -10.66 -18.26
C PHE A 228 -1.77 -11.60 -19.47
N ALA A 229 -0.57 -11.87 -19.99
CA ALA A 229 -0.39 -12.71 -21.17
C ALA A 229 -0.73 -14.19 -20.95
N ILE A 230 -0.64 -14.69 -19.70
CA ILE A 230 -1.00 -16.06 -19.34
C ILE A 230 -2.52 -16.22 -19.32
N ASP A 231 -3.21 -15.35 -18.58
CA ASP A 231 -4.66 -15.42 -18.40
C ASP A 231 -5.16 -14.10 -17.80
N ASP A 232 -5.82 -13.26 -18.59
CA ASP A 232 -6.36 -11.98 -18.14
C ASP A 232 -7.68 -12.20 -17.39
N ARG A 233 -7.62 -12.21 -16.06
CA ARG A 233 -8.74 -12.49 -15.18
C ARG A 233 -9.30 -11.23 -14.52
N LYS A 234 -10.59 -11.24 -14.22
CA LYS A 234 -11.29 -10.12 -13.55
C LYS A 234 -10.86 -9.88 -12.10
N ASN A 235 -10.19 -10.85 -11.46
CA ASN A 235 -9.65 -10.76 -10.11
C ASN A 235 -8.17 -10.34 -10.07
N GLN A 236 -7.62 -9.83 -11.17
CA GLN A 236 -6.21 -9.44 -11.28
C GLN A 236 -6.05 -7.92 -11.44
N LEU A 237 -5.01 -7.37 -10.82
CA LEU A 237 -4.58 -5.99 -10.96
C LEU A 237 -3.11 -5.95 -11.40
N TYR A 238 -2.83 -5.27 -12.50
CA TYR A 238 -1.49 -5.10 -13.05
C TYR A 238 -1.01 -3.68 -12.77
N MET A 239 -0.07 -3.50 -11.84
CA MET A 239 0.50 -2.18 -11.59
C MET A 239 1.34 -1.73 -12.78
N VAL A 240 1.17 -0.46 -13.18
CA VAL A 240 1.90 0.13 -14.32
C VAL A 240 3.04 1.05 -13.88
N GLY A 241 3.07 1.43 -12.62
CA GLY A 241 4.09 2.28 -11.97
C GLY A 241 4.17 2.00 -10.48
N SER A 242 4.67 2.97 -9.70
CA SER A 242 4.79 2.86 -8.24
C SER A 242 5.48 1.59 -7.79
N MET A 243 6.64 1.30 -8.37
CA MET A 243 7.46 0.13 -8.04
C MET A 243 7.65 0.03 -6.52
N GLY A 244 7.44 -1.17 -5.95
CA GLY A 244 7.50 -1.45 -4.52
C GLY A 244 6.22 -1.14 -3.73
N CYS A 245 5.18 -0.56 -4.37
CA CYS A 245 3.91 -0.24 -3.68
C CYS A 245 2.87 -1.36 -3.77
N ALA A 246 3.12 -2.47 -4.46
CA ALA A 246 2.15 -3.53 -4.62
C ALA A 246 1.80 -4.18 -3.27
N SER A 247 2.78 -4.38 -2.42
CA SER A 247 2.59 -4.96 -1.09
C SER A 247 1.79 -4.05 -0.16
N SER A 248 2.04 -2.74 -0.16
CA SER A 248 1.25 -1.76 0.60
C SER A 248 -0.19 -1.67 0.10
N LEU A 249 -0.38 -1.69 -1.23
CA LEU A 249 -1.72 -1.74 -1.86
C LEU A 249 -2.46 -3.01 -1.44
N GLY A 250 -1.78 -4.15 -1.51
CA GLY A 250 -2.32 -5.44 -1.07
C GLY A 250 -2.70 -5.45 0.41
N LEU A 251 -1.89 -4.84 1.27
CA LEU A 251 -2.23 -4.69 2.68
C LEU A 251 -3.53 -3.91 2.89
N GLY A 252 -3.65 -2.74 2.25
CA GLY A 252 -4.86 -1.93 2.35
C GLY A 252 -6.12 -2.68 1.91
N LEU A 253 -6.02 -3.41 0.79
CA LEU A 253 -7.12 -4.23 0.29
C LEU A 253 -7.43 -5.41 1.23
N ALA A 254 -6.41 -6.11 1.75
CA ALA A 254 -6.59 -7.23 2.68
C ALA A 254 -7.29 -6.81 3.99
N LEU A 255 -6.97 -5.62 4.49
CA LEU A 255 -7.60 -5.05 5.68
C LEU A 255 -9.05 -4.64 5.45
N ALA A 256 -9.38 -4.15 4.25
CA ALA A 256 -10.74 -3.74 3.88
C ALA A 256 -11.62 -4.95 3.49
N ARG A 257 -11.01 -6.04 3.00
CA ARG A 257 -11.70 -7.24 2.51
C ARG A 257 -11.14 -8.52 3.16
N PRO A 258 -11.42 -8.72 4.44
CA PRO A 258 -10.96 -9.92 5.15
C PRO A 258 -11.58 -11.22 4.62
N ASP A 259 -12.64 -11.12 3.83
CA ASP A 259 -13.32 -12.21 3.14
C ASP A 259 -12.60 -12.72 1.88
N LEU A 260 -11.65 -11.93 1.34
CA LEU A 260 -10.91 -12.25 0.13
C LEU A 260 -9.46 -12.66 0.45
N GLN A 261 -8.93 -13.61 -0.28
CA GLN A 261 -7.51 -13.92 -0.30
C GLN A 261 -6.79 -12.89 -1.18
N ILE A 262 -5.85 -12.15 -0.62
CA ILE A 262 -5.06 -11.15 -1.35
C ILE A 262 -3.65 -11.70 -1.58
N VAL A 263 -3.29 -11.85 -2.84
CA VAL A 263 -1.97 -12.35 -3.25
C VAL A 263 -1.22 -11.24 -3.95
N VAL A 264 -0.09 -10.86 -3.39
CA VAL A 264 0.81 -9.84 -3.95
C VAL A 264 2.04 -10.52 -4.54
N ILE A 265 2.35 -10.21 -5.79
CA ILE A 265 3.52 -10.73 -6.50
C ILE A 265 4.44 -9.57 -6.83
N GLU A 266 5.63 -9.58 -6.22
CA GLU A 266 6.69 -8.59 -6.49
C GLU A 266 7.92 -9.27 -7.08
N GLY A 267 8.76 -8.49 -7.78
CA GLY A 267 10.13 -8.85 -8.08
C GLY A 267 11.05 -8.40 -6.95
N ASP A 268 12.25 -8.96 -6.90
CA ASP A 268 13.28 -8.59 -5.93
C ASP A 268 13.58 -7.09 -5.91
N GLY A 269 13.72 -6.46 -7.07
CA GLY A 269 13.95 -5.02 -7.16
C GLY A 269 12.80 -4.17 -6.60
N ALA A 270 11.55 -4.62 -6.72
CA ALA A 270 10.38 -3.95 -6.14
C ALA A 270 10.38 -4.10 -4.61
N ALA A 271 10.61 -5.30 -4.11
CA ALA A 271 10.72 -5.60 -2.69
C ALA A 271 11.86 -4.79 -2.02
N LEU A 272 13.02 -4.70 -2.67
CA LEU A 272 14.16 -3.88 -2.21
C LEU A 272 13.81 -2.40 -2.09
N MET A 273 13.08 -1.86 -3.06
CA MET A 273 12.77 -0.42 -3.12
C MET A 273 11.96 0.04 -1.90
N ARG A 274 11.11 -0.82 -1.35
CA ARG A 274 10.26 -0.52 -0.19
C ARG A 274 10.31 -1.60 0.89
N MET A 275 11.50 -2.11 1.14
CA MET A 275 11.71 -3.21 2.10
C MET A 275 11.24 -2.88 3.52
N GLY A 276 11.26 -1.60 3.93
CA GLY A 276 10.69 -1.17 5.22
C GLY A 276 9.21 -1.52 5.39
N ASN A 277 8.47 -1.67 4.28
CA ASN A 277 7.08 -2.09 4.32
C ASN A 277 6.86 -3.53 4.81
N PHE A 278 7.89 -4.39 4.78
CA PHE A 278 7.81 -5.72 5.38
C PHE A 278 7.42 -5.66 6.86
N ALA A 279 7.94 -4.69 7.60
CA ALA A 279 7.56 -4.49 9.00
C ALA A 279 6.08 -4.11 9.14
N THR A 280 5.56 -3.28 8.23
CA THR A 280 4.13 -2.91 8.23
C THR A 280 3.25 -4.11 7.87
N LEU A 281 3.63 -4.88 6.84
CA LEU A 281 2.86 -6.08 6.46
C LEU A 281 2.88 -7.15 7.56
N GLY A 282 4.02 -7.43 8.15
CA GLY A 282 4.13 -8.41 9.23
C GLY A 282 3.37 -7.99 10.51
N SER A 283 3.18 -6.67 10.69
CA SER A 283 2.48 -6.11 11.86
C SER A 283 0.96 -6.06 11.69
N TYR A 284 0.48 -5.74 10.49
CA TYR A 284 -0.94 -5.47 10.22
C TYR A 284 -1.57 -6.51 9.29
N GLY A 285 -0.78 -7.26 8.52
CA GLY A 285 -1.28 -8.24 7.56
C GLY A 285 -1.96 -9.42 8.24
N GLY A 286 -3.20 -9.71 7.82
CA GLY A 286 -3.97 -10.85 8.27
C GLY A 286 -3.61 -12.15 7.53
N ASN A 287 -4.25 -13.24 7.94
CA ASN A 287 -4.10 -14.57 7.31
C ASN A 287 -4.58 -14.63 5.85
N ASN A 288 -5.29 -13.60 5.42
CA ASN A 288 -5.76 -13.45 4.04
C ASN A 288 -4.74 -12.76 3.12
N LEU A 289 -3.55 -12.40 3.61
CA LEU A 289 -2.49 -11.75 2.82
C LEU A 289 -1.34 -12.72 2.56
N THR A 290 -1.04 -12.97 1.29
CA THR A 290 0.13 -13.72 0.83
C THR A 290 1.01 -12.83 -0.03
N HIS A 291 2.27 -12.66 0.36
CA HIS A 291 3.27 -11.86 -0.34
C HIS A 291 4.33 -12.77 -0.95
N ILE A 292 4.50 -12.74 -2.27
CA ILE A 292 5.46 -13.58 -3.01
C ILE A 292 6.47 -12.69 -3.71
N VAL A 293 7.74 -12.94 -3.50
CA VAL A 293 8.86 -12.33 -4.22
C VAL A 293 9.44 -13.33 -5.20
N LEU A 294 9.32 -13.03 -6.49
CA LEU A 294 9.95 -13.75 -7.58
C LEU A 294 11.30 -13.09 -7.88
N ASP A 295 12.38 -13.72 -7.43
CA ASP A 295 13.72 -13.16 -7.43
C ASP A 295 14.58 -13.74 -8.54
N ASN A 296 14.89 -12.92 -9.53
CA ASN A 296 15.79 -13.24 -10.65
C ASN A 296 17.11 -12.44 -10.61
N GLU A 297 17.33 -11.66 -9.55
CA GLU A 297 18.52 -10.83 -9.29
C GLU A 297 18.79 -9.72 -10.31
N VAL A 298 17.84 -9.44 -11.22
CA VAL A 298 18.02 -8.43 -12.28
C VAL A 298 16.75 -7.61 -12.53
N HIS A 299 16.94 -6.43 -13.08
CA HIS A 299 15.87 -5.58 -13.62
C HIS A 299 15.62 -5.91 -15.10
N ASP A 300 14.96 -7.04 -15.40
CA ASP A 300 14.70 -7.50 -16.77
C ASP A 300 14.08 -6.43 -17.68
N SER A 301 13.12 -5.67 -17.16
CA SER A 301 12.36 -4.70 -17.95
C SER A 301 13.15 -3.47 -18.38
N THR A 302 14.34 -3.24 -17.82
CA THR A 302 15.20 -2.10 -18.11
C THR A 302 16.54 -2.48 -18.76
N GLY A 303 16.75 -3.78 -19.03
CA GLY A 303 17.94 -4.27 -19.70
C GLY A 303 18.80 -5.21 -18.85
N ALA A 304 18.17 -5.87 -17.88
CA ALA A 304 18.78 -6.92 -17.04
C ALA A 304 19.98 -6.45 -16.19
N GLN A 305 19.96 -5.18 -15.75
CA GLN A 305 20.93 -4.71 -14.76
C GLN A 305 20.74 -5.49 -13.45
N ALA A 306 21.86 -5.90 -12.85
CA ALA A 306 21.83 -6.63 -11.58
C ALA A 306 21.19 -5.78 -10.46
N THR A 307 20.37 -6.44 -9.64
CA THR A 307 19.95 -5.89 -8.36
C THR A 307 20.97 -6.22 -7.26
N VAL A 308 20.68 -5.82 -6.03
CA VAL A 308 21.49 -6.23 -4.85
C VAL A 308 20.84 -7.38 -4.09
N ALA A 309 19.88 -8.09 -4.70
CA ALA A 309 19.08 -9.14 -4.07
C ALA A 309 19.92 -10.32 -3.58
N ASN A 310 21.03 -10.62 -4.27
CA ASN A 310 21.97 -11.68 -3.89
C ASN A 310 22.57 -11.50 -2.48
N ASN A 311 22.55 -10.27 -1.94
CA ASN A 311 23.00 -9.97 -0.57
C ASN A 311 21.88 -9.95 0.45
N VAL A 312 20.62 -10.19 0.03
CA VAL A 312 19.44 -9.99 0.86
C VAL A 312 18.73 -11.32 1.13
N LYS A 313 18.52 -11.61 2.39
CA LYS A 313 17.77 -12.79 2.83
C LYS A 313 16.33 -12.39 3.10
N PHE A 314 15.51 -12.29 2.06
CA PHE A 314 14.14 -11.79 2.15
C PHE A 314 13.28 -12.58 3.13
N ALA A 315 13.37 -13.90 3.13
CA ALA A 315 12.59 -14.74 4.03
C ALA A 315 12.98 -14.54 5.50
N GLU A 316 14.28 -14.35 5.80
CA GLU A 316 14.73 -14.04 7.16
C GLU A 316 14.26 -12.66 7.60
N ILE A 317 14.27 -11.66 6.69
CA ILE A 317 13.76 -10.31 6.96
C ILE A 317 12.26 -10.35 7.20
N ALA A 318 11.49 -11.04 6.36
CA ALA A 318 10.05 -11.20 6.54
C ALA A 318 9.74 -11.88 7.88
N ALA A 319 10.49 -12.91 8.25
CA ALA A 319 10.40 -13.58 9.52
C ALA A 319 10.63 -12.61 10.70
N ALA A 320 11.73 -11.84 10.62
CA ALA A 320 12.06 -10.85 11.65
C ALA A 320 11.02 -9.71 11.74
N CYS A 321 10.33 -9.41 10.64
CA CYS A 321 9.26 -8.43 10.58
C CYS A 321 7.90 -8.93 11.08
N GLY A 322 7.75 -10.23 11.40
CA GLY A 322 6.54 -10.76 12.02
C GLY A 322 5.54 -11.42 11.05
N TYR A 323 5.97 -11.78 9.84
CA TYR A 323 5.16 -12.68 9.01
C TYR A 323 4.96 -14.02 9.73
N SER A 324 3.77 -14.59 9.60
CA SER A 324 3.42 -15.81 10.34
C SER A 324 4.16 -17.04 9.84
N VAL A 325 4.41 -17.10 8.54
CA VAL A 325 5.14 -18.18 7.86
C VAL A 325 5.99 -17.61 6.75
N THR A 326 7.21 -18.10 6.60
CA THR A 326 8.09 -17.74 5.49
C THR A 326 8.64 -18.98 4.81
N TYR A 327 8.59 -18.97 3.48
CA TYR A 327 9.14 -20.00 2.62
C TYR A 327 10.22 -19.41 1.72
N GLU A 328 11.31 -20.12 1.54
CA GLU A 328 12.42 -19.70 0.66
C GLU A 328 12.94 -20.90 -0.13
N GLY A 329 13.24 -20.69 -1.41
CA GLY A 329 13.84 -21.74 -2.23
C GLY A 329 13.83 -21.44 -3.72
N ASN A 330 14.12 -22.48 -4.49
CA ASN A 330 14.14 -22.48 -5.96
C ASN A 330 13.25 -23.58 -6.59
N ASP A 331 12.45 -24.26 -5.73
CA ASP A 331 11.52 -25.29 -6.17
C ASP A 331 10.10 -24.71 -6.27
N ILE A 332 9.41 -25.04 -7.35
CA ILE A 332 8.02 -24.63 -7.58
C ILE A 332 7.04 -25.17 -6.53
N GLU A 333 7.38 -26.29 -5.88
CA GLU A 333 6.61 -26.84 -4.77
C GLU A 333 6.44 -25.85 -3.61
N LEU A 334 7.35 -24.87 -3.49
CA LEU A 334 7.22 -23.78 -2.51
C LEU A 334 5.87 -23.09 -2.63
N ILE A 335 5.36 -22.86 -3.84
CA ILE A 335 4.07 -22.21 -4.08
C ILE A 335 2.94 -23.09 -3.54
N ASP A 336 2.94 -24.40 -3.83
CA ASP A 336 1.92 -25.32 -3.30
C ASP A 336 1.90 -25.32 -1.77
N GLN A 337 3.06 -25.37 -1.14
CA GLN A 337 3.18 -25.41 0.31
C GLN A 337 2.72 -24.09 0.93
N LEU A 338 3.11 -22.94 0.35
CA LEU A 338 2.72 -21.61 0.82
C LEU A 338 1.19 -21.45 0.84
N PHE A 339 0.51 -21.87 -0.22
CA PHE A 339 -0.95 -21.75 -0.32
C PHE A 339 -1.69 -22.77 0.53
N ASN A 340 -1.16 -23.98 0.69
CA ASN A 340 -1.73 -25.05 1.50
C ASN A 340 -1.44 -24.91 3.00
N ASP A 341 -0.57 -23.98 3.38
CA ASP A 341 -0.24 -23.75 4.78
C ASP A 341 -1.47 -23.32 5.57
N LYS A 342 -1.71 -24.04 6.67
CA LYS A 342 -2.88 -23.85 7.55
C LYS A 342 -2.65 -22.83 8.68
N ASN A 343 -1.49 -22.18 8.72
CA ASN A 343 -1.22 -21.15 9.72
C ASN A 343 -2.08 -19.92 9.41
N ASN A 344 -2.97 -19.59 10.35
CA ASN A 344 -3.95 -18.52 10.23
C ASN A 344 -3.62 -17.32 11.14
N GLN A 345 -2.37 -17.16 11.57
CA GLN A 345 -2.02 -16.13 12.56
C GLN A 345 -1.61 -14.79 11.95
N GLY A 346 -1.36 -14.70 10.64
CA GLY A 346 -0.93 -13.46 10.00
C GLY A 346 -0.52 -13.66 8.55
N ALA A 347 0.11 -12.64 7.97
CA ALA A 347 0.55 -12.67 6.59
C ALA A 347 1.58 -13.78 6.31
N LYS A 348 1.52 -14.36 5.12
CA LYS A 348 2.44 -15.38 4.62
C LYS A 348 3.43 -14.78 3.62
N PHE A 349 4.65 -15.32 3.57
CA PHE A 349 5.69 -14.84 2.69
C PHE A 349 6.35 -15.99 1.92
N GLY A 350 6.52 -15.82 0.60
CA GLY A 350 7.26 -16.75 -0.26
C GLY A 350 8.38 -16.03 -1.02
N HIS A 351 9.62 -16.51 -0.91
CA HIS A 351 10.76 -16.05 -1.69
C HIS A 351 11.21 -17.16 -2.62
N LEU A 352 10.93 -16.99 -3.92
CA LEU A 352 11.22 -17.98 -4.95
C LEU A 352 12.29 -17.46 -5.91
N LYS A 353 13.42 -18.13 -5.96
CA LYS A 353 14.46 -17.88 -6.96
C LYS A 353 14.00 -18.39 -8.31
N ILE A 354 14.07 -17.53 -9.32
CA ILE A 354 13.69 -17.81 -10.70
C ILE A 354 14.80 -17.43 -11.67
N SER A 355 14.74 -17.95 -12.91
CA SER A 355 15.66 -17.55 -13.95
C SER A 355 15.37 -16.12 -14.45
N ALA A 356 16.43 -15.41 -14.84
CA ALA A 356 16.30 -14.13 -15.55
C ALA A 356 15.67 -14.33 -16.94
N GLY A 357 15.10 -13.25 -17.48
CA GLY A 357 14.49 -13.22 -18.79
C GLY A 357 12.96 -13.21 -18.77
N SER A 358 12.37 -13.12 -19.93
CA SER A 358 10.92 -13.11 -20.16
C SER A 358 10.57 -13.92 -21.40
N ILE A 359 9.28 -14.20 -21.59
CA ILE A 359 8.80 -14.82 -22.81
C ILE A 359 9.06 -13.93 -24.02
N GLU A 360 9.36 -14.52 -25.17
CA GLU A 360 9.54 -13.78 -26.41
C GLU A 360 8.25 -13.03 -26.80
N ASN A 361 8.42 -11.84 -27.38
CA ASN A 361 7.30 -11.00 -27.82
C ASN A 361 6.23 -10.73 -26.78
N LEU A 362 6.64 -10.57 -25.51
CA LEU A 362 5.74 -10.30 -24.38
C LEU A 362 4.82 -9.11 -24.66
N PRO A 363 3.50 -9.30 -24.79
CA PRO A 363 2.58 -8.23 -25.10
C PRO A 363 2.51 -7.21 -23.95
N ARG A 364 2.01 -6.02 -24.27
CA ARG A 364 1.52 -5.09 -23.26
C ARG A 364 0.02 -5.32 -23.08
N PRO A 365 -0.53 -5.16 -21.86
CA PRO A 365 -1.97 -5.10 -21.69
C PRO A 365 -2.60 -4.10 -22.64
N ASP A 366 -3.63 -4.50 -23.35
CA ASP A 366 -4.44 -3.69 -24.25
C ASP A 366 -5.63 -3.02 -23.52
N VAL A 367 -5.76 -3.30 -22.22
CA VAL A 367 -6.71 -2.69 -21.29
C VAL A 367 -6.03 -1.56 -20.53
N THR A 368 -6.77 -0.46 -20.29
CA THR A 368 -6.25 0.66 -19.50
C THR A 368 -6.21 0.34 -18.01
N PRO A 369 -5.35 1.01 -17.23
CA PRO A 369 -5.34 0.85 -15.76
C PRO A 369 -6.70 1.09 -15.12
N VAL A 370 -7.46 2.05 -15.62
CA VAL A 370 -8.81 2.37 -15.13
C VAL A 370 -9.78 1.22 -15.39
N GLU A 371 -9.78 0.65 -16.59
CA GLU A 371 -10.64 -0.48 -16.95
C GLU A 371 -10.31 -1.74 -16.13
N VAL A 372 -9.02 -2.03 -15.95
CA VAL A 372 -8.57 -3.15 -15.10
C VAL A 372 -9.07 -2.98 -13.67
N LEU A 373 -8.92 -1.77 -13.11
CA LEU A 373 -9.36 -1.50 -11.74
C LEU A 373 -10.90 -1.56 -11.62
N GLN A 374 -11.63 -0.93 -12.53
CA GLN A 374 -13.10 -0.97 -12.52
C GLN A 374 -13.63 -2.40 -12.64
N ARG A 375 -13.03 -3.21 -13.53
CA ARG A 375 -13.34 -4.64 -13.67
C ARG A 375 -13.12 -5.40 -12.37
N LEU A 376 -11.98 -5.17 -11.70
CA LEU A 376 -11.69 -5.78 -10.41
C LEU A 376 -12.69 -5.35 -9.34
N MET A 377 -12.95 -4.05 -9.19
CA MET A 377 -13.87 -3.52 -8.19
C MET A 377 -15.29 -4.04 -8.40
N GLN A 378 -15.78 -4.04 -9.64
CA GLN A 378 -17.07 -4.64 -9.98
C GLN A 378 -17.11 -6.12 -9.60
N HIS A 379 -16.03 -6.86 -9.86
CA HIS A 379 -15.94 -8.27 -9.53
C HIS A 379 -16.02 -8.56 -8.03
N ILE A 380 -15.31 -7.76 -7.23
CA ILE A 380 -15.32 -7.91 -5.76
C ILE A 380 -16.50 -7.18 -5.08
N GLY A 381 -17.40 -6.58 -5.87
CA GLY A 381 -18.62 -5.93 -5.36
C GLY A 381 -18.38 -4.59 -4.66
N THR A 382 -17.37 -3.82 -5.12
CA THR A 382 -17.04 -2.49 -4.58
C THR A 382 -17.13 -1.40 -5.65
N ASN A 383 -17.22 -0.16 -5.23
CA ASN A 383 -17.18 1.05 -6.06
C ASN A 383 -16.61 2.22 -5.25
N PHE A 384 -16.22 3.30 -5.94
CA PHE A 384 -15.81 4.54 -5.29
C PHE A 384 -17.00 5.47 -5.02
#